data_b9a9acbb3cde8d39262161bae17af1a1
#
_entry.id   b9a9acbb3cde8d39262161bae17af1a1
#
_cell.length_a   1.000
_cell.length_b   1.000
_cell.length_c   1.000
_cell.angle_alpha   90.00
_cell.angle_beta   90.00
_cell.angle_gamma   90.00
#
_symmetry.space_group_name_H-M   'P 1'
#
loop_
_entity.id
_entity.type
_entity.pdbx_description
1 polymer ?
#
loop_
_entity_poly.entity_id
_entity_poly.type
_entity_poly.pdbx_seq_one_letter_code
_entity_poly.pdbx_strand_id
1 'polypeptide(L)'
;QNWSITQDENKFIYVANNKGLLEYNGESWTLYPSPNKTIVRSVKYIDDKIYTGFYMDFGFWTRGKFGKLVFTSLVKSLNIDVKEDEQFWNIIKVGDWILFQSLERIYLYNIKNEDYKVINSEFKISKIFKLDDSVFFQMKEKGIYLIDQGKANLFSDYDVFKKHNIIDIFNFDDQLLVLTDTEGIFSLQNNRVTQWDKSSSDLNNRTIYNSSKLSNGNYLLGTISDGLLFMNRNGEIFTKIQQKDGINNNTVLSIFEDVDKNIWLALDNGISIINSSSNIKIYKNYD
;
A
#
# COMPACT_ATOMS: atom_id res chain seq x y z
N GLN A 1 7.48 -13.67 2.45
CA GLN A 1 6.49 -12.68 1.98
C GLN A 1 7.09 -11.28 1.97
N ASN A 2 6.71 -10.48 0.98
CA ASN A 2 7.10 -9.09 0.81
C ASN A 2 5.82 -8.26 0.81
N TRP A 3 5.71 -7.28 1.70
CA TRP A 3 4.44 -6.62 2.01
C TRP A 3 4.28 -5.24 1.40
N SER A 4 5.38 -4.48 1.28
CA SER A 4 5.37 -3.11 0.81
C SER A 4 6.72 -2.76 0.19
N ILE A 5 6.75 -1.86 -0.79
CA ILE A 5 7.96 -1.39 -1.49
C ILE A 5 7.96 0.13 -1.53
N THR A 6 9.15 0.72 -1.42
CA THR A 6 9.38 2.14 -1.64
C THR A 6 10.79 2.36 -2.20
N GLN A 7 11.06 3.56 -2.72
CA GLN A 7 12.36 3.97 -3.24
C GLN A 7 12.78 5.29 -2.60
N ASP A 8 14.09 5.44 -2.33
CA ASP A 8 14.66 6.73 -1.93
C ASP A 8 15.13 7.57 -3.14
N GLU A 9 15.62 8.76 -2.88
CA GLU A 9 16.14 9.69 -3.90
C GLU A 9 17.41 9.18 -4.59
N ASN A 10 18.18 8.30 -3.94
CA ASN A 10 19.37 7.66 -4.48
C ASN A 10 19.05 6.38 -5.27
N LYS A 11 17.76 6.13 -5.54
CA LYS A 11 17.23 4.96 -6.24
C LYS A 11 17.39 3.63 -5.49
N PHE A 12 17.70 3.65 -4.20
CA PHE A 12 17.69 2.43 -3.41
C PHE A 12 16.24 1.98 -3.19
N ILE A 13 16.01 0.69 -3.33
CA ILE A 13 14.70 0.08 -3.11
C ILE A 13 14.65 -0.54 -1.72
N TYR A 14 13.58 -0.26 -1.00
CA TYR A 14 13.33 -0.82 0.33
C TYR A 14 12.06 -1.67 0.29
N VAL A 15 12.15 -2.86 0.87
CA VAL A 15 11.03 -3.82 0.90
C VAL A 15 10.77 -4.26 2.33
N ALA A 16 9.52 -4.12 2.76
CA ALA A 16 9.03 -4.69 4.01
C ALA A 16 8.86 -6.21 3.85
N ASN A 17 9.58 -6.99 4.64
CA ASN A 17 9.69 -8.44 4.50
C ASN A 17 9.48 -9.15 5.84
N ASN A 18 9.12 -10.43 5.79
CA ASN A 18 8.94 -11.28 6.98
C ASN A 18 10.19 -11.36 7.88
N LYS A 19 11.38 -11.12 7.34
CA LYS A 19 12.65 -11.19 8.10
C LYS A 19 13.17 -9.82 8.52
N GLY A 20 12.55 -8.73 8.08
CA GLY A 20 13.01 -7.37 8.36
C GLY A 20 12.82 -6.41 7.19
N LEU A 21 13.61 -5.37 7.15
CA LEU A 21 13.72 -4.42 6.04
C LEU A 21 14.80 -4.89 5.07
N LEU A 22 14.42 -5.11 3.80
CA LEU A 22 15.39 -5.36 2.73
C LEU A 22 15.74 -4.05 2.04
N GLU A 23 17.02 -3.85 1.76
CA GLU A 23 17.55 -2.74 0.96
C GLU A 23 18.24 -3.30 -0.28
N TYR A 24 17.93 -2.75 -1.45
CA TYR A 24 18.61 -3.03 -2.71
C TYR A 24 19.25 -1.76 -3.25
N ASN A 25 20.56 -1.81 -3.46
CA ASN A 25 21.37 -0.66 -3.89
C ASN A 25 21.63 -0.62 -5.41
N GLY A 26 20.93 -1.44 -6.18
CA GLY A 26 21.14 -1.60 -7.63
C GLY A 26 22.04 -2.82 -7.97
N GLU A 27 22.78 -3.35 -7.01
CA GLU A 27 23.72 -4.48 -7.21
C GLU A 27 23.41 -5.64 -6.25
N SER A 28 23.20 -5.37 -4.98
CA SER A 28 23.07 -6.37 -3.93
C SER A 28 21.94 -6.05 -2.95
N TRP A 29 21.44 -7.10 -2.29
CA TRP A 29 20.44 -7.01 -1.24
C TRP A 29 21.09 -7.05 0.14
N THR A 30 20.70 -6.14 1.01
CA THR A 30 21.06 -6.13 2.44
C THR A 30 19.80 -6.30 3.28
N LEU A 31 19.85 -7.21 4.27
CA LEU A 31 18.75 -7.40 5.23
C LEU A 31 19.09 -6.66 6.54
N TYR A 32 18.16 -5.84 6.99
CA TYR A 32 18.14 -5.22 8.31
C TYR A 32 17.00 -5.84 9.14
N PRO A 33 17.29 -6.74 10.09
CA PRO A 33 16.27 -7.28 10.97
C PRO A 33 15.60 -6.15 11.77
N SER A 34 14.28 -6.25 11.96
CA SER A 34 13.58 -5.33 12.88
C SER A 34 14.13 -5.48 14.29
N PRO A 35 14.12 -4.44 15.15
CA PRO A 35 14.71 -4.49 16.49
C PRO A 35 14.18 -5.61 17.37
N ASN A 36 12.90 -5.96 17.21
CA ASN A 36 12.27 -7.08 17.92
C ASN A 36 12.22 -8.39 17.11
N LYS A 37 12.93 -8.45 15.96
CA LYS A 37 13.04 -9.62 15.07
C LYS A 37 11.69 -10.13 14.57
N THR A 38 10.73 -9.23 14.35
CA THR A 38 9.40 -9.54 13.82
C THR A 38 9.25 -9.09 12.36
N ILE A 39 8.11 -9.44 11.77
CA ILE A 39 7.75 -9.08 10.39
C ILE A 39 7.64 -7.57 10.25
N VAL A 40 8.30 -6.99 9.24
CA VAL A 40 8.03 -5.63 8.79
C VAL A 40 6.86 -5.68 7.81
N ARG A 41 5.77 -4.97 8.13
CA ARG A 41 4.52 -4.97 7.36
C ARG A 41 4.41 -3.82 6.37
N SER A 42 4.95 -2.67 6.72
CA SER A 42 4.87 -1.47 5.89
C SER A 42 6.20 -0.75 5.83
N VAL A 43 6.49 -0.14 4.69
CA VAL A 43 7.65 0.71 4.46
C VAL A 43 7.28 1.89 3.57
N LYS A 44 7.79 3.07 3.90
CA LYS A 44 7.62 4.28 3.10
C LYS A 44 8.82 5.20 3.28
N TYR A 45 9.43 5.63 2.16
CA TYR A 45 10.45 6.68 2.17
C TYR A 45 9.77 8.05 2.17
N ILE A 46 10.12 8.88 3.14
CA ILE A 46 9.54 10.21 3.36
C ILE A 46 10.64 11.11 3.94
N ASP A 47 10.95 12.23 3.29
CA ASP A 47 11.83 13.29 3.80
C ASP A 47 13.12 12.72 4.42
N ASP A 48 13.92 12.05 3.61
CA ASP A 48 15.24 11.45 3.96
C ASP A 48 15.21 10.34 5.03
N LYS A 49 14.02 9.84 5.38
CA LYS A 49 13.84 8.76 6.35
C LYS A 49 13.04 7.61 5.75
N ILE A 50 13.37 6.39 6.16
CA ILE A 50 12.65 5.18 5.76
C ILE A 50 11.74 4.78 6.91
N TYR A 51 10.46 5.12 6.84
CA TYR A 51 9.49 4.76 7.86
C TYR A 51 9.05 3.32 7.71
N THR A 52 8.96 2.59 8.83
CA THR A 52 8.52 1.20 8.87
C THR A 52 7.54 0.98 10.01
N GLY A 53 6.59 0.07 9.76
CA GLY A 53 5.68 -0.46 10.75
C GLY A 53 5.84 -1.98 10.86
N PHE A 54 5.89 -2.49 12.09
CA PHE A 54 6.03 -3.91 12.39
C PHE A 54 5.24 -4.29 13.66
N TYR A 55 5.54 -5.40 14.29
CA TYR A 55 4.83 -5.85 15.48
C TYR A 55 5.15 -4.97 16.68
N MET A 56 4.13 -4.35 17.26
CA MET A 56 4.16 -3.49 18.46
C MET A 56 5.13 -2.30 18.39
N ASP A 57 5.64 -1.94 17.21
CA ASP A 57 6.52 -0.78 17.06
C ASP A 57 6.43 -0.19 15.65
N PHE A 58 6.66 1.10 15.55
CA PHE A 58 6.85 1.83 14.30
C PHE A 58 7.85 2.97 14.50
N GLY A 59 8.46 3.39 13.42
CA GLY A 59 9.46 4.45 13.47
C GLY A 59 10.16 4.60 12.14
N PHE A 60 11.40 5.03 12.17
CA PHE A 60 12.14 5.30 10.96
C PHE A 60 13.59 4.85 11.05
N TRP A 61 14.18 4.61 9.90
CA TRP A 61 15.59 4.29 9.72
C TRP A 61 16.31 5.48 9.07
N THR A 62 17.53 5.73 9.52
CA THR A 62 18.44 6.71 8.94
C THR A 62 19.81 6.07 8.73
N ARG A 63 20.61 6.62 7.81
CA ARG A 63 21.98 6.13 7.62
C ARG A 63 22.90 6.62 8.72
N GLY A 64 23.56 5.69 9.40
CA GLY A 64 24.60 5.96 10.37
C GLY A 64 25.97 6.23 9.73
N LYS A 65 26.98 6.47 10.55
CA LYS A 65 28.35 6.87 10.13
C LYS A 65 29.02 5.92 9.14
N PHE A 66 28.64 4.65 9.13
CA PHE A 66 29.25 3.62 8.26
C PHE A 66 28.32 3.17 7.13
N GLY A 67 27.33 4.00 6.77
CA GLY A 67 26.37 3.70 5.71
C GLY A 67 25.29 2.66 6.07
N LYS A 68 25.34 2.05 7.26
CA LYS A 68 24.32 1.12 7.73
C LYS A 68 23.09 1.86 8.25
N LEU A 69 21.94 1.28 8.03
CA LEU A 69 20.69 1.81 8.58
C LEU A 69 20.60 1.58 10.08
N VAL A 70 20.16 2.60 10.80
CA VAL A 70 19.90 2.60 12.25
C VAL A 70 18.44 2.97 12.47
N PHE A 71 17.74 2.17 13.27
CA PHE A 71 16.34 2.36 13.58
C PHE A 71 16.13 3.27 14.79
N THR A 72 15.18 4.19 14.67
CA THR A 72 14.63 5.01 15.76
C THR A 72 13.17 4.68 15.97
N SER A 73 12.81 4.16 17.14
CA SER A 73 11.43 3.86 17.51
C SER A 73 10.68 5.12 17.89
N LEU A 74 9.59 5.43 17.19
CA LEU A 74 8.66 6.50 17.59
C LEU A 74 7.82 6.08 18.80
N VAL A 75 7.47 4.80 18.90
CA VAL A 75 6.73 4.27 20.04
C VAL A 75 7.48 4.53 21.35
N LYS A 76 8.80 4.25 21.37
CA LYS A 76 9.62 4.47 22.56
C LYS A 76 9.93 5.94 22.80
N SER A 77 10.31 6.69 21.77
CA SER A 77 10.71 8.09 21.91
C SER A 77 9.58 9.00 22.35
N LEU A 78 8.35 8.68 21.93
CA LEU A 78 7.15 9.45 22.30
C LEU A 78 6.33 8.80 23.43
N ASN A 79 6.80 7.69 23.99
CA ASN A 79 6.11 6.90 25.00
C ASN A 79 4.65 6.57 24.62
N ILE A 80 4.48 6.09 23.38
CA ILE A 80 3.16 5.75 22.82
C ILE A 80 2.67 4.44 23.43
N ASP A 81 1.45 4.43 23.95
CA ASP A 81 0.77 3.21 24.40
C ASP A 81 0.19 2.45 23.22
N VAL A 82 0.90 1.41 22.75
CA VAL A 82 0.42 0.48 21.72
C VAL A 82 -0.31 -0.69 22.35
N LYS A 83 -1.35 -1.20 21.69
CA LYS A 83 -2.08 -2.39 22.15
C LYS A 83 -1.22 -3.64 21.98
N GLU A 84 -1.51 -4.65 22.81
CA GLU A 84 -0.95 -5.99 22.65
C GLU A 84 -1.28 -6.55 21.26
N ASP A 85 -0.33 -7.22 20.63
CA ASP A 85 -0.41 -7.81 19.29
C ASP A 85 -0.66 -6.82 18.13
N GLU A 86 -0.50 -5.52 18.35
CA GLU A 86 -0.71 -4.51 17.32
C GLU A 86 0.35 -4.58 16.22
N GLN A 87 -0.07 -4.54 14.96
CA GLN A 87 0.79 -4.54 13.78
C GLN A 87 0.43 -3.37 12.86
N PHE A 88 1.43 -2.75 12.24
CA PHE A 88 1.25 -1.53 11.44
C PHE A 88 1.35 -1.84 9.95
N TRP A 89 0.20 -1.83 9.27
CA TRP A 89 0.03 -2.35 7.92
C TRP A 89 0.23 -1.32 6.81
N ASN A 90 -0.05 -0.05 7.08
CA ASN A 90 0.08 1.02 6.10
C ASN A 90 0.72 2.26 6.70
N ILE A 91 1.47 2.98 5.84
CA ILE A 91 2.07 4.28 6.15
C ILE A 91 1.73 5.23 5.01
N ILE A 92 1.13 6.38 5.33
CA ILE A 92 0.89 7.45 4.38
C ILE A 92 1.33 8.80 4.96
N LYS A 93 1.74 9.73 4.05
CA LYS A 93 2.04 11.12 4.40
C LYS A 93 0.94 12.03 3.85
N VAL A 94 0.44 12.94 4.70
CA VAL A 94 -0.42 14.05 4.30
C VAL A 94 0.01 15.32 5.03
N GLY A 95 0.40 16.34 4.27
CA GLY A 95 1.02 17.54 4.85
C GLY A 95 2.22 17.18 5.74
N ASP A 96 2.19 17.66 6.97
CA ASP A 96 3.23 17.41 7.98
C ASP A 96 2.96 16.17 8.85
N TRP A 97 1.93 15.39 8.51
CA TRP A 97 1.55 14.21 9.27
C TRP A 97 1.92 12.92 8.56
N ILE A 98 2.47 11.97 9.31
CA ILE A 98 2.67 10.58 8.89
C ILE A 98 1.69 9.72 9.68
N LEU A 99 0.89 8.95 8.96
CA LEU A 99 -0.13 8.08 9.53
C LEU A 99 0.36 6.63 9.49
N PHE A 100 0.33 5.98 10.65
CA PHE A 100 0.60 4.55 10.80
C PHE A 100 -0.71 3.86 11.14
N GLN A 101 -1.15 2.94 10.29
CA GLN A 101 -2.41 2.24 10.48
C GLN A 101 -2.20 0.84 11.00
N SER A 102 -2.84 0.55 12.13
CA SER A 102 -3.09 -0.80 12.62
C SER A 102 -4.52 -1.25 12.30
N LEU A 103 -4.92 -2.43 12.76
CA LEU A 103 -6.28 -2.92 12.55
C LEU A 103 -7.35 -2.24 13.42
N GLU A 104 -6.94 -1.52 14.47
CA GLU A 104 -7.84 -0.89 15.42
C GLU A 104 -7.56 0.58 15.67
N ARG A 105 -6.44 1.08 15.19
CA ARG A 105 -6.00 2.46 15.42
C ARG A 105 -5.31 3.06 14.20
N ILE A 106 -5.35 4.39 14.13
CA ILE A 106 -4.51 5.18 13.23
C ILE A 106 -3.73 6.16 14.07
N TYR A 107 -2.42 6.05 14.07
CA TYR A 107 -1.49 6.95 14.75
C TYR A 107 -1.05 8.03 13.78
N LEU A 108 -1.26 9.29 14.13
CA LEU A 108 -0.88 10.46 13.35
C LEU A 108 0.33 11.09 14.02
N TYR A 109 1.51 10.99 13.42
CA TYR A 109 2.74 11.61 13.89
C TYR A 109 3.02 12.89 13.11
N ASN A 110 3.22 14.01 13.80
CA ASN A 110 3.58 15.28 13.18
C ASN A 110 5.11 15.42 13.13
N ILE A 111 5.67 15.54 11.93
CA ILE A 111 7.13 15.60 11.71
C ILE A 111 7.78 16.93 12.11
N LYS A 112 6.99 18.01 12.28
CA LYS A 112 7.53 19.34 12.64
C LYS A 112 7.68 19.55 14.12
N ASN A 113 6.67 19.17 14.88
CA ASN A 113 6.64 19.41 16.34
C ASN A 113 6.79 18.12 17.16
N GLU A 114 6.96 16.98 16.48
CA GLU A 114 7.11 15.66 17.09
C GLU A 114 5.95 15.26 18.02
N ASP A 115 4.77 15.80 17.77
CA ASP A 115 3.54 15.47 18.49
C ASP A 115 2.81 14.30 17.81
N TYR A 116 1.90 13.66 18.54
CA TYR A 116 1.10 12.59 17.96
C TYR A 116 -0.36 12.64 18.41
N LYS A 117 -1.23 12.08 17.58
CA LYS A 117 -2.65 11.83 17.86
C LYS A 117 -2.99 10.39 17.54
N VAL A 118 -4.05 9.88 18.17
CA VAL A 118 -4.53 8.51 17.92
C VAL A 118 -6.03 8.54 17.62
N ILE A 119 -6.41 7.96 16.51
CA ILE A 119 -7.81 7.64 16.19
C ILE A 119 -8.03 6.20 16.59
N ASN A 120 -8.88 5.96 17.57
CA ASN A 120 -9.30 4.61 17.98
C ASN A 120 -10.53 4.19 17.19
N SER A 121 -10.65 2.91 16.88
CA SER A 121 -11.81 2.32 16.26
C SER A 121 -12.32 1.13 17.08
N GLU A 122 -13.64 1.04 17.22
CA GLU A 122 -14.31 -0.12 17.81
C GLU A 122 -14.42 -1.29 16.81
N PHE A 123 -14.27 -0.98 15.51
CA PHE A 123 -14.36 -1.94 14.42
C PHE A 123 -13.03 -1.99 13.68
N LYS A 124 -12.76 -3.12 13.06
CA LYS A 124 -11.52 -3.33 12.31
C LYS A 124 -11.34 -2.32 11.18
N ILE A 125 -10.20 -1.64 11.17
CA ILE A 125 -9.76 -0.78 10.08
C ILE A 125 -9.05 -1.68 9.05
N SER A 126 -9.61 -1.78 7.83
CA SER A 126 -9.00 -2.64 6.81
C SER A 126 -7.83 -1.97 6.10
N LYS A 127 -7.98 -0.71 5.70
CA LYS A 127 -6.95 0.05 4.98
C LYS A 127 -7.21 1.55 5.06
N ILE A 128 -6.14 2.35 4.97
CA ILE A 128 -6.20 3.80 4.79
C ILE A 128 -5.85 4.17 3.35
N PHE A 129 -6.46 5.24 2.84
CA PHE A 129 -6.31 5.72 1.46
C PHE A 129 -6.00 7.20 1.48
N LYS A 130 -5.05 7.62 0.68
CA LYS A 130 -4.81 9.04 0.41
C LYS A 130 -5.36 9.40 -0.96
N LEU A 131 -6.20 10.41 -0.99
CA LEU A 131 -6.69 11.02 -2.22
C LEU A 131 -6.46 12.53 -2.10
N ASP A 132 -5.56 13.06 -2.89
CA ASP A 132 -5.06 14.44 -2.79
C ASP A 132 -4.60 14.75 -1.36
N ASP A 133 -5.18 15.72 -0.68
CA ASP A 133 -4.89 16.07 0.72
C ASP A 133 -5.85 15.42 1.72
N SER A 134 -6.76 14.58 1.25
CA SER A 134 -7.74 13.88 2.08
C SER A 134 -7.27 12.47 2.43
N VAL A 135 -7.62 12.01 3.62
CA VAL A 135 -7.35 10.64 4.07
C VAL A 135 -8.65 9.95 4.39
N PHE A 136 -8.92 8.91 3.64
CA PHE A 136 -10.04 8.01 3.88
C PHE A 136 -9.57 6.72 4.51
N PHE A 137 -10.46 6.03 5.22
CA PHE A 137 -10.23 4.67 5.68
C PHE A 137 -11.52 3.88 5.71
N GLN A 138 -11.40 2.57 5.55
CA GLN A 138 -12.53 1.69 5.74
C GLN A 138 -12.57 1.16 7.17
N MET A 139 -13.69 1.37 7.83
CA MET A 139 -14.06 0.66 9.05
C MET A 139 -15.02 -0.46 8.67
N LYS A 140 -14.61 -1.70 8.92
CA LYS A 140 -15.41 -2.90 8.60
C LYS A 140 -16.80 -2.83 9.23
N GLU A 141 -17.81 -3.29 8.50
CA GLU A 141 -19.22 -3.27 8.91
C GLU A 141 -19.83 -1.87 9.07
N LYS A 142 -19.05 -0.81 8.96
CA LYS A 142 -19.50 0.58 9.11
C LYS A 142 -19.43 1.40 7.82
N GLY A 143 -18.43 1.15 6.94
CA GLY A 143 -18.25 1.84 5.67
C GLY A 143 -16.97 2.66 5.57
N ILE A 144 -17.01 3.76 4.83
CA ILE A 144 -15.89 4.67 4.58
C ILE A 144 -15.96 5.86 5.51
N TYR A 145 -14.83 6.21 6.10
CA TYR A 145 -14.64 7.38 6.95
C TYR A 145 -13.59 8.31 6.36
N LEU A 146 -13.77 9.60 6.58
CA LEU A 146 -12.81 10.66 6.28
C LEU A 146 -12.15 11.12 7.58
N ILE A 147 -10.84 11.29 7.56
CA ILE A 147 -10.11 11.94 8.67
C ILE A 147 -10.12 13.45 8.42
N ASP A 148 -10.76 14.19 9.31
CA ASP A 148 -10.78 15.65 9.31
C ASP A 148 -10.34 16.15 10.69
N GLN A 149 -9.34 17.05 10.73
CA GLN A 149 -8.74 17.61 11.94
C GLN A 149 -8.36 16.57 13.01
N GLY A 150 -7.96 15.37 12.56
CA GLY A 150 -7.60 14.26 13.43
C GLY A 150 -8.78 13.50 14.03
N LYS A 151 -9.99 13.68 13.49
CA LYS A 151 -11.21 12.95 13.86
C LYS A 151 -11.73 12.13 12.68
N ALA A 152 -12.35 11.00 13.00
CA ALA A 152 -13.00 10.13 12.03
C ALA A 152 -14.46 10.56 11.82
N ASN A 153 -14.82 10.95 10.61
CA ASN A 153 -16.18 11.31 10.22
C ASN A 153 -16.71 10.32 9.19
N LEU A 154 -17.91 9.82 9.40
CA LEU A 154 -18.56 8.93 8.44
C LEU A 154 -18.72 9.64 7.08
N PHE A 155 -18.20 9.03 6.03
CA PHE A 155 -18.26 9.55 4.67
C PHE A 155 -19.30 8.79 3.83
N SER A 156 -19.34 7.45 3.94
CA SER A 156 -20.31 6.62 3.23
C SER A 156 -20.56 5.31 3.96
N ASP A 157 -21.83 4.98 4.19
CA ASP A 157 -22.26 3.76 4.88
C ASP A 157 -23.02 2.77 3.98
N TYR A 158 -22.79 2.85 2.66
CA TYR A 158 -23.41 1.92 1.72
C TYR A 158 -23.00 0.47 1.99
N ASP A 159 -23.94 -0.43 1.83
CA ASP A 159 -23.81 -1.84 2.17
C ASP A 159 -22.61 -2.53 1.49
N VAL A 160 -22.33 -2.19 0.23
CA VAL A 160 -21.16 -2.74 -0.48
C VAL A 160 -19.85 -2.39 0.21
N PHE A 161 -19.73 -1.19 0.79
CA PHE A 161 -18.53 -0.75 1.52
C PHE A 161 -18.45 -1.26 2.95
N LYS A 162 -19.53 -1.82 3.48
CA LYS A 162 -19.55 -2.53 4.76
C LYS A 162 -19.15 -3.99 4.59
N LYS A 163 -19.60 -4.63 3.50
CA LYS A 163 -19.47 -6.08 3.26
C LYS A 163 -18.13 -6.46 2.60
N HIS A 164 -17.62 -5.65 1.67
CA HIS A 164 -16.42 -5.94 0.88
C HIS A 164 -15.23 -5.09 1.32
N ASN A 165 -14.02 -5.61 1.13
CA ASN A 165 -12.82 -4.82 1.39
C ASN A 165 -12.66 -3.76 0.31
N ILE A 166 -12.37 -2.54 0.72
CA ILE A 166 -11.97 -1.49 -0.20
C ILE A 166 -10.47 -1.64 -0.46
N ILE A 167 -10.12 -1.68 -1.73
CA ILE A 167 -8.73 -1.82 -2.18
C ILE A 167 -8.13 -0.47 -2.50
N ASP A 168 -8.92 0.43 -3.12
CA ASP A 168 -8.48 1.78 -3.45
C ASP A 168 -9.63 2.76 -3.60
N ILE A 169 -9.31 4.05 -3.47
CA ILE A 169 -10.21 5.16 -3.71
C ILE A 169 -9.49 6.16 -4.61
N PHE A 170 -10.06 6.51 -5.76
CA PHE A 170 -9.42 7.40 -6.73
C PHE A 170 -10.41 8.26 -7.50
N ASN A 171 -9.96 9.40 -7.99
CA ASN A 171 -10.77 10.29 -8.83
C ASN A 171 -10.68 9.86 -10.30
N PHE A 172 -11.82 9.87 -10.97
CA PHE A 172 -11.94 9.73 -12.40
C PHE A 172 -12.93 10.77 -12.93
N ASP A 173 -12.45 11.72 -13.72
CA ASP A 173 -13.20 12.92 -14.07
C ASP A 173 -13.78 13.57 -12.78
N ASP A 174 -15.07 13.85 -12.71
CA ASP A 174 -15.75 14.43 -11.55
C ASP A 174 -16.35 13.38 -10.61
N GLN A 175 -15.93 12.11 -10.70
CA GLN A 175 -16.46 11.00 -9.92
C GLN A 175 -15.43 10.46 -8.95
N LEU A 176 -15.87 10.14 -7.73
CA LEU A 176 -15.07 9.35 -6.80
C LEU A 176 -15.33 7.88 -7.09
N LEU A 177 -14.28 7.15 -7.45
CA LEU A 177 -14.35 5.71 -7.70
C LEU A 177 -13.78 4.94 -6.51
N VAL A 178 -14.44 3.85 -6.15
CA VAL A 178 -14.08 2.94 -5.07
C VAL A 178 -13.92 1.54 -5.64
N LEU A 179 -12.69 1.02 -5.62
CA LEU A 179 -12.36 -0.35 -6.01
C LEU A 179 -12.54 -1.27 -4.81
N THR A 180 -13.31 -2.33 -4.97
CA THR A 180 -13.50 -3.39 -3.97
C THR A 180 -12.67 -4.63 -4.31
N ASP A 181 -12.57 -5.53 -3.35
CA ASP A 181 -11.78 -6.77 -3.51
C ASP A 181 -12.41 -7.76 -4.50
N THR A 182 -13.75 -7.84 -4.61
CA THR A 182 -14.46 -8.86 -5.40
C THR A 182 -15.61 -8.34 -6.25
N GLU A 183 -16.15 -7.15 -5.95
CA GLU A 183 -17.35 -6.62 -6.62
C GLU A 183 -17.03 -5.56 -7.69
N GLY A 184 -15.75 -5.37 -8.03
CA GLY A 184 -15.32 -4.41 -9.04
C GLY A 184 -15.31 -2.97 -8.53
N ILE A 185 -15.62 -2.02 -9.39
CA ILE A 185 -15.50 -0.59 -9.13
C ILE A 185 -16.87 0.04 -9.01
N PHE A 186 -17.03 0.89 -8.00
CA PHE A 186 -18.25 1.67 -7.75
C PHE A 186 -17.95 3.15 -7.90
N SER A 187 -18.93 3.88 -8.48
CA SER A 187 -18.92 5.34 -8.54
C SER A 187 -19.74 5.89 -7.37
N LEU A 188 -19.16 6.86 -6.66
CA LEU A 188 -19.83 7.62 -5.62
C LEU A 188 -19.98 9.06 -6.10
N GLN A 189 -21.21 9.44 -6.44
CA GLN A 189 -21.55 10.79 -6.92
C GLN A 189 -22.87 11.24 -6.33
N ASN A 190 -22.96 12.48 -5.86
CA ASN A 190 -24.19 13.07 -5.30
C ASN A 190 -24.85 12.19 -4.22
N ASN A 191 -24.05 11.62 -3.34
CA ASN A 191 -24.50 10.71 -2.28
C ASN A 191 -25.20 9.44 -2.80
N ARG A 192 -24.90 9.01 -4.03
CA ARG A 192 -25.40 7.75 -4.61
C ARG A 192 -24.21 6.88 -4.98
N VAL A 193 -24.32 5.60 -4.69
CA VAL A 193 -23.34 4.57 -5.07
C VAL A 193 -23.97 3.70 -6.14
N THR A 194 -23.31 3.60 -7.27
CA THR A 194 -23.69 2.73 -8.39
C THR A 194 -22.45 1.97 -8.87
N GLN A 195 -22.65 0.79 -9.41
CA GLN A 195 -21.53 0.11 -10.09
C GLN A 195 -21.08 0.99 -11.26
N TRP A 196 -19.76 1.16 -11.39
CA TRP A 196 -19.20 1.98 -12.47
C TRP A 196 -19.38 1.26 -13.80
N ASP A 197 -20.07 1.90 -14.74
CA ASP A 197 -20.48 1.31 -16.04
C ASP A 197 -19.31 0.94 -16.95
N LYS A 198 -18.14 1.57 -16.76
CA LYS A 198 -16.89 1.26 -17.47
C LYS A 198 -16.09 0.14 -16.80
N SER A 199 -16.50 -0.33 -15.62
CA SER A 199 -15.79 -1.42 -14.93
C SER A 199 -15.83 -2.70 -15.75
N SER A 200 -14.65 -3.27 -16.02
CA SER A 200 -14.57 -4.55 -16.70
C SER A 200 -15.23 -5.66 -15.88
N SER A 201 -16.09 -6.46 -16.51
CA SER A 201 -16.66 -7.67 -15.89
C SER A 201 -15.61 -8.69 -15.47
N ASP A 202 -14.40 -8.58 -16.01
CA ASP A 202 -13.25 -9.41 -15.63
C ASP A 202 -12.80 -9.20 -14.17
N LEU A 203 -13.21 -8.12 -13.52
CA LEU A 203 -12.91 -7.86 -12.12
C LEU A 203 -13.78 -8.68 -11.15
N ASN A 204 -15.04 -8.97 -11.54
CA ASN A 204 -16.05 -9.57 -10.65
C ASN A 204 -15.76 -11.01 -10.21
N ASN A 205 -14.80 -11.70 -10.81
CA ASN A 205 -14.44 -13.09 -10.50
C ASN A 205 -13.02 -13.22 -9.93
N ARG A 206 -12.41 -12.11 -9.49
CA ARG A 206 -11.03 -12.07 -9.04
C ARG A 206 -10.95 -11.40 -7.68
N THR A 207 -10.08 -11.91 -6.83
CA THR A 207 -9.78 -11.24 -5.57
C THR A 207 -8.63 -10.26 -5.78
N ILE A 208 -8.97 -8.98 -5.87
CA ILE A 208 -7.99 -7.88 -5.93
C ILE A 208 -7.47 -7.62 -4.52
N TYR A 209 -6.16 -7.52 -4.38
CA TYR A 209 -5.50 -7.29 -3.10
C TYR A 209 -4.85 -5.91 -3.01
N ASN A 210 -4.31 -5.42 -4.11
CA ASN A 210 -3.60 -4.14 -4.18
C ASN A 210 -3.86 -3.44 -5.52
N SER A 211 -3.74 -2.12 -5.52
CA SER A 211 -3.76 -1.30 -6.73
C SER A 211 -2.66 -0.26 -6.69
N SER A 212 -2.25 0.21 -7.84
CA SER A 212 -1.32 1.31 -7.99
C SER A 212 -1.61 2.07 -9.28
N LYS A 213 -1.73 3.39 -9.19
CA LYS A 213 -1.82 4.27 -10.36
C LYS A 213 -0.42 4.53 -10.90
N LEU A 214 -0.22 4.26 -12.18
CA LEU A 214 1.02 4.53 -12.88
C LEU A 214 1.12 6.00 -13.29
N SER A 215 2.33 6.47 -13.48
CA SER A 215 2.62 7.84 -13.95
C SER A 215 2.01 8.16 -15.32
N ASN A 216 1.77 7.15 -16.17
CA ASN A 216 1.07 7.30 -17.46
C ASN A 216 -0.46 7.34 -17.30
N GLY A 217 -0.99 7.21 -16.07
CA GLY A 217 -2.39 7.28 -15.72
C GLY A 217 -3.16 5.97 -15.84
N ASN A 218 -2.54 4.87 -16.24
CA ASN A 218 -3.11 3.54 -16.14
C ASN A 218 -3.05 3.03 -14.70
N TYR A 219 -3.76 1.94 -14.42
CA TYR A 219 -3.78 1.29 -13.12
C TYR A 219 -3.24 -0.12 -13.21
N LEU A 220 -2.51 -0.53 -12.19
CA LEU A 220 -2.11 -1.90 -11.96
C LEU A 220 -2.94 -2.47 -10.81
N LEU A 221 -3.47 -3.67 -11.00
CA LEU A 221 -4.23 -4.38 -9.98
C LEU A 221 -3.52 -5.70 -9.67
N GLY A 222 -3.05 -5.82 -8.45
CA GLY A 222 -2.47 -7.05 -7.92
C GLY A 222 -3.56 -7.95 -7.37
N THR A 223 -3.52 -9.22 -7.74
CA THR A 223 -4.51 -10.24 -7.32
C THR A 223 -3.90 -11.26 -6.38
N ILE A 224 -4.76 -12.05 -5.73
CA ILE A 224 -4.32 -13.17 -4.87
C ILE A 224 -3.87 -14.38 -5.70
N SER A 225 -4.52 -14.65 -6.84
CA SER A 225 -4.29 -15.90 -7.60
C SER A 225 -4.02 -15.69 -9.09
N ASP A 226 -4.29 -14.49 -9.60
CA ASP A 226 -4.31 -14.21 -11.03
C ASP A 226 -3.15 -13.33 -11.53
N GLY A 227 -2.17 -13.04 -10.69
CA GLY A 227 -1.02 -12.20 -11.02
C GLY A 227 -1.37 -10.72 -11.06
N LEU A 228 -0.83 -10.02 -12.04
CA LEU A 228 -0.95 -8.58 -12.23
C LEU A 228 -1.84 -8.28 -13.44
N LEU A 229 -2.83 -7.41 -13.23
CA LEU A 229 -3.70 -6.90 -14.30
C LEU A 229 -3.33 -5.45 -14.61
N PHE A 230 -3.33 -5.12 -15.90
CA PHE A 230 -3.16 -3.76 -16.39
C PHE A 230 -4.52 -3.22 -16.84
N MET A 231 -4.97 -2.17 -16.19
CA MET A 231 -6.23 -1.49 -16.47
C MET A 231 -5.96 -0.10 -17.04
N ASN A 232 -6.58 0.24 -18.15
CA ASN A 232 -6.51 1.59 -18.69
C ASN A 232 -7.40 2.57 -17.91
N ARG A 233 -7.32 3.86 -18.25
CA ARG A 233 -8.11 4.92 -17.61
C ARG A 233 -9.62 4.72 -17.77
N ASN A 234 -10.06 3.96 -18.79
CA ASN A 234 -11.47 3.68 -19.04
C ASN A 234 -11.97 2.43 -18.31
N GLY A 235 -11.19 1.84 -17.41
CA GLY A 235 -11.59 0.64 -16.67
C GLY A 235 -11.44 -0.69 -17.41
N GLU A 236 -10.87 -0.69 -18.63
CA GLU A 236 -10.67 -1.90 -19.41
C GLU A 236 -9.38 -2.60 -19.02
N ILE A 237 -9.44 -3.91 -18.78
CA ILE A 237 -8.27 -4.77 -18.60
C ILE A 237 -7.69 -5.12 -19.97
N PHE A 238 -6.49 -4.63 -20.27
CA PHE A 238 -5.87 -4.85 -21.58
C PHE A 238 -4.67 -5.80 -21.55
N THR A 239 -4.11 -6.09 -20.40
CA THR A 239 -2.97 -7.01 -20.24
C THR A 239 -3.03 -7.68 -18.88
N LYS A 240 -2.56 -8.93 -18.83
CA LYS A 240 -2.40 -9.72 -17.62
C LYS A 240 -1.02 -10.37 -17.64
N ILE A 241 -0.30 -10.33 -16.51
CA ILE A 241 0.99 -11.00 -16.33
C ILE A 241 0.89 -11.95 -15.14
N GLN A 242 1.20 -13.23 -15.39
CA GLN A 242 1.15 -14.31 -14.41
C GLN A 242 2.51 -15.00 -14.25
N GLN A 243 2.59 -15.94 -13.32
CA GLN A 243 3.80 -16.73 -13.10
C GLN A 243 4.29 -17.42 -14.37
N LYS A 244 3.38 -17.92 -15.20
CA LYS A 244 3.71 -18.49 -16.53
C LYS A 244 4.35 -17.49 -17.49
N ASP A 245 4.11 -16.19 -17.27
CA ASP A 245 4.64 -15.11 -18.10
C ASP A 245 5.95 -14.52 -17.54
N GLY A 246 6.44 -15.05 -16.40
CA GLY A 246 7.77 -14.75 -15.84
C GLY A 246 7.84 -14.08 -14.50
N ILE A 247 6.73 -13.69 -13.86
CA ILE A 247 6.77 -13.24 -12.44
C ILE A 247 6.90 -14.45 -11.50
N ASN A 248 7.49 -14.23 -10.32
CA ASN A 248 7.84 -15.33 -9.42
C ASN A 248 6.61 -15.98 -8.72
N ASN A 249 5.50 -15.26 -8.59
CA ASN A 249 4.29 -15.75 -7.94
C ASN A 249 3.06 -14.96 -8.41
N ASN A 250 1.88 -15.59 -8.43
CA ASN A 250 0.63 -14.94 -8.82
C ASN A 250 0.01 -14.09 -7.71
N THR A 251 0.43 -14.26 -6.45
CA THR A 251 -0.04 -13.44 -5.33
C THR A 251 0.78 -12.16 -5.24
N VAL A 252 0.17 -11.05 -5.66
CA VAL A 252 0.80 -9.71 -5.70
C VAL A 252 0.34 -8.91 -4.49
N LEU A 253 1.22 -8.75 -3.50
CA LEU A 253 0.90 -8.08 -2.24
C LEU A 253 1.13 -6.56 -2.29
N SER A 254 2.09 -6.10 -3.09
CA SER A 254 2.34 -4.67 -3.29
C SER A 254 2.92 -4.40 -4.66
N ILE A 255 2.60 -3.23 -5.20
CA ILE A 255 3.03 -2.73 -6.51
C ILE A 255 3.67 -1.37 -6.32
N PHE A 256 4.81 -1.15 -6.93
CA PHE A 256 5.51 0.13 -6.87
C PHE A 256 6.13 0.46 -8.24
N GLU A 257 5.85 1.65 -8.77
CA GLU A 257 6.53 2.19 -9.96
C GLU A 257 7.72 3.05 -9.49
N ASP A 258 8.94 2.68 -9.90
CA ASP A 258 10.13 3.44 -9.56
C ASP A 258 10.30 4.70 -10.45
N VAL A 259 11.30 5.53 -10.12
CA VAL A 259 11.57 6.77 -10.89
C VAL A 259 11.97 6.49 -12.35
N ASP A 260 12.50 5.31 -12.64
CA ASP A 260 12.88 4.87 -14.00
C ASP A 260 11.73 4.13 -14.72
N LYS A 261 10.52 4.16 -14.12
CA LYS A 261 9.29 3.53 -14.65
C LYS A 261 9.29 2.00 -14.65
N ASN A 262 10.20 1.37 -13.92
CA ASN A 262 10.12 -0.06 -13.68
C ASN A 262 9.02 -0.33 -12.65
N ILE A 263 8.31 -1.44 -12.85
CA ILE A 263 7.25 -1.90 -11.95
C ILE A 263 7.84 -2.98 -11.05
N TRP A 264 7.90 -2.70 -9.77
CA TRP A 264 8.34 -3.62 -8.73
C TRP A 264 7.13 -4.29 -8.10
N LEU A 265 7.17 -5.61 -8.01
CA LEU A 265 6.13 -6.44 -7.41
C LEU A 265 6.67 -7.10 -6.15
N ALA A 266 6.07 -6.77 -5.01
CA ALA A 266 6.24 -7.54 -3.78
C ALA A 266 5.25 -8.71 -3.81
N LEU A 267 5.77 -9.92 -3.81
CA LEU A 267 4.99 -11.14 -3.97
C LEU A 267 4.95 -11.94 -2.67
N ASP A 268 3.99 -12.84 -2.56
CA ASP A 268 3.96 -13.83 -1.48
C ASP A 268 5.28 -14.61 -1.43
N ASN A 269 5.81 -14.95 -2.59
CA ASN A 269 7.15 -15.54 -2.73
C ASN A 269 7.97 -14.77 -3.76
N GLY A 270 9.05 -14.10 -3.29
CA GLY A 270 9.99 -13.37 -4.12
C GLY A 270 9.57 -11.93 -4.45
N ILE A 271 10.41 -11.29 -5.25
CA ILE A 271 10.21 -9.96 -5.83
C ILE A 271 10.39 -10.10 -7.33
N SER A 272 9.55 -9.44 -8.11
CA SER A 272 9.68 -9.38 -9.57
C SER A 272 9.78 -7.93 -10.02
N ILE A 273 10.51 -7.69 -11.09
CA ILE A 273 10.67 -6.39 -11.72
C ILE A 273 10.21 -6.51 -13.17
N ILE A 274 9.31 -5.64 -13.58
CA ILE A 274 8.86 -5.52 -14.95
C ILE A 274 9.41 -4.21 -15.50
N ASN A 275 10.28 -4.32 -16.51
CA ASN A 275 10.77 -3.15 -17.22
C ASN A 275 9.80 -2.78 -18.33
N SER A 276 9.06 -1.68 -18.15
CA SER A 276 8.04 -1.21 -19.11
C SER A 276 8.63 -0.61 -20.39
N SER A 277 9.91 -0.24 -20.39
CA SER A 277 10.61 0.35 -21.52
C SER A 277 11.42 -0.67 -22.35
N SER A 278 11.51 -1.91 -21.90
CA SER A 278 12.26 -2.96 -22.59
C SER A 278 11.47 -3.55 -23.76
N ASN A 279 12.03 -3.47 -24.95
CA ASN A 279 11.53 -4.19 -26.14
C ASN A 279 11.95 -5.67 -26.16
N ILE A 280 12.64 -6.14 -25.11
CA ILE A 280 13.15 -7.52 -25.01
C ILE A 280 12.03 -8.41 -24.47
N LYS A 281 11.54 -9.34 -25.29
CA LYS A 281 10.67 -10.43 -24.86
C LYS A 281 11.53 -11.61 -24.45
N ILE A 282 11.48 -12.04 -23.20
CA ILE A 282 12.15 -13.25 -22.73
C ILE A 282 11.18 -14.41 -22.94
N TYR A 283 11.51 -15.30 -23.90
CA TYR A 283 10.84 -16.58 -24.05
C TYR A 283 11.58 -17.61 -23.20
N LYS A 284 10.95 -18.12 -22.15
CA LYS A 284 11.45 -19.28 -21.41
C LYS A 284 10.82 -20.53 -22.06
N ASN A 285 11.63 -21.37 -22.71
CA ASN A 285 11.24 -22.74 -22.98
C ASN A 285 11.32 -23.50 -21.64
N TYR A 286 10.20 -24.00 -21.19
CA TYR A 286 10.14 -25.02 -20.14
C TYR A 286 10.13 -26.35 -20.89
N ASP A 287 11.30 -27.01 -20.99
CA ASP A 287 11.41 -28.44 -21.32
C ASP A 287 11.11 -29.26 -20.05
#